data_ebc7b5462f5eabceb1b10487cbc592dd
#
_entry.id   ebc7b5462f5eabceb1b10487cbc592dd
#
_cell.length_a   1.000
_cell.length_b   1.000
_cell.length_c   1.000
_cell.angle_alpha   90.00
_cell.angle_beta   90.00
_cell.angle_gamma   90.00
#
_symmetry.space_group_name_H-M   'P 1'
#
loop_
_entity.id
_entity.type
_entity.pdbx_description
1 polymer ?
#
loop_
_entity_poly.entity_id
_entity_poly.type
_entity_poly.pdbx_seq_one_letter_code
_entity_poly.pdbx_strand_id
1 'polypeptide(L)'
;IWRRNGATESLENRLEFLSESSIEWDNCPHEIWLIYISILLEKGKIEKAESIWKMYFNKFQKEFKWLHRYIMVCKFVEGKGMDLPNIAKAAKVYDSFCESRQKRRMEVLLENAQSIAVVGNGPSEIGLNKGNEIDNHDIVIRFNNFKTYGFEQDYGKKTSVWVKCSNDDIKHDKEIYDYDLIVYEADYMHHPMEY
;
A
#
# COMPACT_ATOMS: atom_id res chain seq x y z
N ILE A 1 -4.32 12.35 3.97
CA ILE A 1 -5.28 12.84 2.94
C ILE A 1 -5.21 11.97 1.70
N TRP A 2 -4.06 11.76 1.10
CA TRP A 2 -3.88 10.94 -0.10
C TRP A 2 -4.40 9.51 0.07
N ARG A 3 -4.03 8.83 1.14
CA ARG A 3 -4.51 7.47 1.44
C ARG A 3 -6.04 7.33 1.50
N ARG A 4 -6.75 8.41 1.88
CA ARG A 4 -8.22 8.38 2.01
C ARG A 4 -8.94 8.80 0.74
N ASN A 5 -8.37 9.72 -0.01
CA ASN A 5 -9.06 10.44 -1.07
C ASN A 5 -8.39 10.26 -2.45
N GLY A 6 -7.28 9.52 -2.51
CA GLY A 6 -6.48 9.41 -3.72
C GLY A 6 -5.76 10.71 -4.10
N ALA A 7 -5.23 10.75 -5.31
CA ALA A 7 -4.51 11.89 -5.87
C ALA A 7 -5.45 12.97 -6.39
N THR A 8 -6.11 13.71 -5.50
CA THR A 8 -7.02 14.80 -5.86
C THR A 8 -6.27 16.02 -6.38
N GLU A 9 -6.96 16.86 -7.19
CA GLU A 9 -6.40 18.12 -7.68
C GLU A 9 -6.05 19.08 -6.54
N SER A 10 -6.89 19.17 -5.53
CA SER A 10 -6.64 20.00 -4.34
C SER A 10 -5.37 19.58 -3.60
N LEU A 11 -5.10 18.29 -3.51
CA LEU A 11 -3.87 17.78 -2.90
C LEU A 11 -2.66 18.10 -3.77
N GLU A 12 -2.77 17.92 -5.09
CA GLU A 12 -1.71 18.26 -6.04
C GLU A 12 -1.32 19.72 -5.94
N ASN A 13 -2.29 20.63 -6.01
CA ASN A 13 -2.05 22.07 -5.92
C ASN A 13 -1.39 22.48 -4.59
N ARG A 14 -1.79 21.83 -3.50
CA ARG A 14 -1.17 22.08 -2.21
C ARG A 14 0.27 21.58 -2.13
N LEU A 15 0.56 20.44 -2.70
CA LEU A 15 1.92 19.91 -2.73
C LEU A 15 2.82 20.71 -3.67
N GLU A 16 2.30 21.18 -4.79
CA GLU A 16 2.99 22.13 -5.66
C GLU A 16 3.42 23.38 -4.90
N PHE A 17 2.46 24.05 -4.26
CA PHE A 17 2.74 25.22 -3.44
C PHE A 17 3.76 24.95 -2.33
N LEU A 18 3.64 23.82 -1.63
CA LEU A 18 4.57 23.45 -0.57
C LEU A 18 5.96 23.11 -1.10
N SER A 19 6.08 22.44 -2.23
CA SER A 19 7.38 22.12 -2.83
C SER A 19 8.10 23.38 -3.30
N GLU A 20 7.40 24.30 -3.95
CA GLU A 20 7.97 25.60 -4.36
C GLU A 20 8.38 26.46 -3.17
N SER A 21 7.50 26.60 -2.18
CA SER A 21 7.78 27.38 -0.96
C SER A 21 8.91 26.80 -0.13
N SER A 22 9.11 25.47 -0.18
CA SER A 22 10.12 24.79 0.63
C SER A 22 11.53 24.81 0.02
N ILE A 23 11.71 25.37 -1.18
CA ILE A 23 13.02 25.44 -1.84
C ILE A 23 14.04 26.17 -0.95
N GLU A 24 13.62 27.20 -0.26
CA GLU A 24 14.47 28.06 0.58
C GLU A 24 14.57 27.57 2.06
N TRP A 25 13.83 26.50 2.43
CA TRP A 25 13.85 26.04 3.80
C TRP A 25 15.11 25.22 4.10
N ASP A 26 15.81 25.54 5.18
CA ASP A 26 17.01 24.79 5.62
C ASP A 26 16.69 23.33 5.94
N ASN A 27 15.55 23.07 6.57
CA ASN A 27 15.05 21.75 6.95
C ASN A 27 13.81 21.37 6.14
N CYS A 28 13.92 21.40 4.81
CA CYS A 28 12.82 21.01 3.95
C CYS A 28 12.52 19.51 4.07
N PRO A 29 11.28 19.10 4.36
CA PRO A 29 10.90 17.70 4.41
C PRO A 29 10.99 17.05 3.03
N HIS A 30 11.80 16.00 2.91
CA HIS A 30 11.91 15.20 1.68
C HIS A 30 10.56 14.64 1.22
N GLU A 31 9.70 14.29 2.18
CA GLU A 31 8.39 13.69 1.93
C GLU A 31 7.47 14.56 1.08
N ILE A 32 7.52 15.88 1.23
CA ILE A 32 6.71 16.80 0.41
C ILE A 32 7.00 16.57 -1.07
N TRP A 33 8.27 16.52 -1.44
CA TRP A 33 8.72 16.34 -2.80
C TRP A 33 8.42 14.95 -3.34
N LEU A 34 8.73 13.92 -2.55
CA LEU A 34 8.57 12.53 -2.95
C LEU A 34 7.09 12.14 -3.09
N ILE A 35 6.22 12.64 -2.21
CA ILE A 35 4.77 12.47 -2.33
C ILE A 35 4.26 13.23 -3.57
N TYR A 36 4.75 14.44 -3.83
CA TYR A 36 4.32 15.19 -4.99
C TYR A 36 4.71 14.51 -6.30
N ILE A 37 5.96 14.06 -6.41
CA ILE A 37 6.42 13.29 -7.57
C ILE A 37 5.57 12.03 -7.75
N SER A 38 5.30 11.28 -6.66
CA SER A 38 4.48 10.07 -6.72
C SER A 38 3.08 10.34 -7.25
N ILE A 39 2.43 11.42 -6.81
CA ILE A 39 1.09 11.83 -7.29
C ILE A 39 1.13 12.21 -8.78
N LEU A 40 2.16 12.91 -9.21
CA LEU A 40 2.32 13.28 -10.62
C LEU A 40 2.49 12.03 -11.49
N LEU A 41 3.29 11.06 -11.04
CA LEU A 41 3.47 9.78 -11.72
C LEU A 41 2.17 8.97 -11.79
N GLU A 42 1.42 8.90 -10.69
CA GLU A 42 0.11 8.23 -10.63
C GLU A 42 -0.88 8.84 -11.62
N LYS A 43 -0.82 10.15 -11.82
CA LYS A 43 -1.66 10.88 -12.80
C LYS A 43 -1.11 10.87 -14.22
N GLY A 44 0.03 10.22 -14.49
CA GLY A 44 0.68 10.20 -15.79
C GLY A 44 1.30 11.54 -16.23
N LYS A 45 1.49 12.49 -15.29
CA LYS A 45 2.10 13.81 -15.56
C LYS A 45 3.63 13.72 -15.53
N ILE A 46 4.19 12.94 -16.45
CA ILE A 46 5.60 12.52 -16.45
C ILE A 46 6.56 13.70 -16.57
N GLU A 47 6.29 14.64 -17.48
CA GLU A 47 7.16 15.81 -17.71
C GLU A 47 7.25 16.71 -16.48
N LYS A 48 6.10 16.92 -15.79
CA LYS A 48 6.06 17.68 -14.56
C LYS A 48 6.78 16.93 -13.42
N ALA A 49 6.59 15.62 -13.31
CA ALA A 49 7.31 14.79 -12.35
C ALA A 49 8.83 14.88 -12.55
N GLU A 50 9.29 14.90 -13.80
CA GLU A 50 10.71 15.05 -14.13
C GLU A 50 11.25 16.44 -13.74
N SER A 51 10.50 17.50 -13.97
CA SER A 51 10.87 18.85 -13.54
C SER A 51 11.02 18.93 -12.02
N ILE A 52 10.03 18.44 -11.28
CA ILE A 52 10.06 18.42 -9.80
C ILE A 52 11.17 17.51 -9.28
N TRP A 53 11.42 16.37 -9.92
CA TRP A 53 12.55 15.50 -9.59
C TRP A 53 13.90 16.21 -9.74
N LYS A 54 14.12 16.95 -10.82
CA LYS A 54 15.36 17.72 -11.03
C LYS A 54 15.56 18.77 -9.94
N MET A 55 14.50 19.46 -9.53
CA MET A 55 14.56 20.42 -8.42
C MET A 55 14.92 19.70 -7.10
N TYR A 56 14.25 18.61 -6.78
CA TYR A 56 14.55 17.78 -5.61
C TYR A 56 16.00 17.29 -5.61
N PHE A 57 16.45 16.73 -6.72
CA PHE A 57 17.80 16.21 -6.89
C PHE A 57 18.87 17.29 -6.66
N ASN A 58 18.67 18.47 -7.22
CA ASN A 58 19.61 19.59 -7.08
C ASN A 58 19.64 20.12 -5.63
N LYS A 59 18.47 20.18 -4.98
CA LYS A 59 18.39 20.68 -3.60
C LYS A 59 19.07 19.73 -2.61
N PHE A 60 18.83 18.44 -2.71
CA PHE A 60 19.29 17.47 -1.71
C PHE A 60 20.61 16.79 -2.04
N GLN A 61 21.21 17.03 -3.20
CA GLN A 61 22.59 16.74 -3.59
C GLN A 61 23.13 15.36 -3.16
N LYS A 62 22.35 14.29 -3.20
CA LYS A 62 22.70 12.93 -2.80
C LYS A 62 22.26 12.50 -1.40
N GLU A 63 21.64 13.34 -0.63
CA GLU A 63 21.00 12.94 0.63
C GLU A 63 19.65 12.25 0.40
N PHE A 64 19.65 11.08 -0.24
CA PHE A 64 18.42 10.37 -0.64
C PHE A 64 17.94 9.37 0.42
N LYS A 65 18.12 9.71 1.69
CA LYS A 65 17.82 8.83 2.83
C LYS A 65 16.42 8.21 2.80
N TRP A 66 15.43 8.94 2.30
CA TRP A 66 14.03 8.53 2.31
C TRP A 66 13.52 8.01 0.95
N LEU A 67 14.30 8.18 -0.11
CA LEU A 67 13.87 7.88 -1.48
C LEU A 67 13.44 6.41 -1.64
N HIS A 68 14.17 5.48 -1.03
CA HIS A 68 13.89 4.04 -1.13
C HIS A 68 12.50 3.62 -0.63
N ARG A 69 11.81 4.48 0.13
CA ARG A 69 10.43 4.27 0.58
C ARG A 69 9.38 4.58 -0.50
N TYR A 70 9.78 5.20 -1.60
CA TYR A 70 8.91 5.63 -2.68
C TYR A 70 9.20 4.83 -3.95
N ILE A 71 8.75 3.57 -3.97
CA ILE A 71 9.12 2.59 -4.99
C ILE A 71 8.79 3.04 -6.41
N MET A 72 7.67 3.76 -6.60
CA MET A 72 7.29 4.34 -7.88
C MET A 72 8.30 5.40 -8.33
N VAL A 73 8.76 6.25 -7.41
CA VAL A 73 9.79 7.25 -7.69
C VAL A 73 11.12 6.57 -7.98
N CYS A 74 11.48 5.52 -7.21
CA CYS A 74 12.69 4.74 -7.46
C CYS A 74 12.68 4.15 -8.87
N LYS A 75 11.56 3.56 -9.29
CA LYS A 75 11.39 3.05 -10.66
C LYS A 75 11.51 4.15 -11.71
N PHE A 76 10.90 5.28 -11.47
CA PHE A 76 10.97 6.44 -12.38
C PHE A 76 12.39 6.98 -12.58
N VAL A 77 13.22 6.93 -11.53
CA VAL A 77 14.61 7.44 -11.59
C VAL A 77 15.64 6.36 -11.90
N GLU A 78 15.23 5.10 -12.02
CA GLU A 78 16.09 4.01 -12.46
C GLU A 78 16.72 4.33 -13.82
N GLY A 79 18.05 4.20 -13.92
CA GLY A 79 18.79 4.56 -15.12
C GLY A 79 19.03 6.06 -15.35
N LYS A 80 18.57 6.93 -14.44
CA LYS A 80 18.80 8.39 -14.50
C LYS A 80 19.96 8.85 -13.60
N GLY A 81 21.01 8.05 -13.51
CA GLY A 81 22.22 8.38 -12.71
C GLY A 81 22.08 8.08 -11.22
N MET A 82 21.09 7.27 -10.83
CA MET A 82 20.80 6.87 -9.45
C MET A 82 21.17 5.39 -9.23
N ASP A 83 22.46 5.06 -9.40
CA ASP A 83 22.95 3.67 -9.25
C ASP A 83 23.20 3.27 -7.79
N LEU A 84 22.20 3.53 -6.92
CA LEU A 84 22.25 3.11 -5.52
C LEU A 84 21.55 1.76 -5.35
N PRO A 85 22.18 0.78 -4.67
CA PRO A 85 21.61 -0.57 -4.53
C PRO A 85 20.20 -0.61 -3.91
N ASN A 86 19.92 0.25 -2.94
CA ASN A 86 18.61 0.37 -2.31
C ASN A 86 17.55 0.93 -3.27
N ILE A 87 17.92 1.81 -4.20
CA ILE A 87 17.02 2.36 -5.20
C ILE A 87 16.69 1.30 -6.25
N ALA A 88 17.70 0.56 -6.73
CA ALA A 88 17.49 -0.55 -7.66
C ALA A 88 16.62 -1.67 -7.04
N LYS A 89 16.83 -1.98 -5.75
CA LYS A 89 15.97 -2.94 -5.02
C LYS A 89 14.52 -2.43 -4.96
N ALA A 90 14.33 -1.16 -4.65
CA ALA A 90 13.02 -0.52 -4.57
C ALA A 90 12.30 -0.50 -5.93
N ALA A 91 13.01 -0.20 -7.02
CA ALA A 91 12.46 -0.24 -8.38
C ALA A 91 11.97 -1.65 -8.75
N LYS A 92 12.74 -2.70 -8.41
CA LYS A 92 12.32 -4.10 -8.63
C LYS A 92 11.06 -4.48 -7.85
N VAL A 93 10.89 -3.95 -6.64
CA VAL A 93 9.66 -4.20 -5.87
C VAL A 93 8.46 -3.56 -6.55
N TYR A 94 8.62 -2.35 -7.12
CA TYR A 94 7.56 -1.73 -7.91
C TYR A 94 7.19 -2.58 -9.14
N ASP A 95 8.18 -3.10 -9.87
CA ASP A 95 7.94 -4.00 -11.00
C ASP A 95 7.18 -5.26 -10.55
N SER A 96 7.62 -5.88 -9.46
CA SER A 96 6.94 -7.05 -8.89
C SER A 96 5.51 -6.73 -8.43
N PHE A 97 5.27 -5.53 -7.90
CA PHE A 97 3.94 -5.06 -7.54
C PHE A 97 3.06 -4.89 -8.78
N CYS A 98 3.56 -4.26 -9.84
CA CYS A 98 2.81 -4.07 -11.09
C CYS A 98 2.53 -5.39 -11.82
N GLU A 99 3.48 -6.33 -11.76
CA GLU A 99 3.37 -7.66 -12.37
C GLU A 99 2.64 -8.66 -11.48
N SER A 100 2.29 -8.27 -10.26
CA SER A 100 1.87 -9.22 -9.24
C SER A 100 0.62 -9.97 -9.66
N ARG A 101 0.78 -11.30 -9.67
CA ARG A 101 -0.33 -12.26 -9.80
C ARG A 101 -1.40 -12.06 -8.72
N GLN A 102 -1.08 -11.39 -7.64
CA GLN A 102 -1.98 -11.12 -6.51
C GLN A 102 -3.07 -10.11 -6.88
N LYS A 103 -2.75 -9.04 -7.62
CA LYS A 103 -3.77 -8.10 -8.10
C LYS A 103 -4.76 -8.80 -9.03
N ARG A 104 -4.25 -9.56 -10.03
CA ARG A 104 -5.10 -10.36 -10.91
C ARG A 104 -5.91 -11.41 -10.16
N ARG A 105 -5.32 -12.02 -9.14
CA ARG A 105 -5.99 -13.04 -8.35
C ARG A 105 -7.15 -12.45 -7.54
N MET A 106 -7.00 -11.26 -6.98
CA MET A 106 -8.08 -10.54 -6.29
C MET A 106 -9.20 -10.16 -7.27
N GLU A 107 -8.85 -9.62 -8.43
CA GLU A 107 -9.82 -9.31 -9.49
C GLU A 107 -10.61 -10.57 -9.90
N VAL A 108 -9.92 -11.68 -10.16
CA VAL A 108 -10.56 -12.95 -10.52
C VAL A 108 -11.45 -13.50 -9.40
N LEU A 109 -11.03 -13.40 -8.15
CA LEU A 109 -11.85 -13.81 -7.01
C LEU A 109 -13.13 -12.98 -6.94
N LEU A 110 -13.04 -11.67 -7.09
CA LEU A 110 -14.18 -10.74 -7.00
C LEU A 110 -15.14 -10.91 -8.19
N GLU A 111 -14.62 -11.10 -9.40
CA GLU A 111 -15.44 -11.29 -10.62
C GLU A 111 -16.32 -12.56 -10.54
N ASN A 112 -15.85 -13.60 -9.88
CA ASN A 112 -16.54 -14.87 -9.77
C ASN A 112 -17.45 -14.98 -8.52
N ALA A 113 -17.37 -14.02 -7.60
CA ALA A 113 -18.13 -14.05 -6.37
C ALA A 113 -19.55 -13.45 -6.55
N GLN A 114 -20.54 -14.15 -6.04
CA GLN A 114 -21.92 -13.63 -5.94
C GLN A 114 -22.17 -12.97 -4.59
N SER A 115 -21.40 -13.35 -3.57
CA SER A 115 -21.56 -12.83 -2.21
C SER A 115 -20.21 -12.65 -1.53
N ILE A 116 -20.07 -11.56 -0.79
CA ILE A 116 -18.83 -11.21 -0.08
C ILE A 116 -19.20 -10.80 1.36
N ALA A 117 -18.56 -11.46 2.34
CA ALA A 117 -18.60 -11.02 3.73
C ALA A 117 -17.31 -10.26 4.06
N VAL A 118 -17.44 -9.08 4.64
CA VAL A 118 -16.34 -8.28 5.17
C VAL A 118 -16.46 -8.28 6.69
N VAL A 119 -15.55 -9.01 7.35
CA VAL A 119 -15.64 -9.28 8.79
C VAL A 119 -14.57 -8.48 9.55
N GLY A 120 -15.02 -7.52 10.36
CA GLY A 120 -14.15 -6.74 11.25
C GLY A 120 -13.73 -7.52 12.49
N ASN A 121 -12.81 -6.93 13.28
CA ASN A 121 -12.28 -7.54 14.51
C ASN A 121 -13.01 -7.07 15.79
N GLY A 122 -14.11 -6.34 15.63
CA GLY A 122 -14.87 -5.85 16.78
C GLY A 122 -15.67 -6.98 17.46
N PRO A 123 -16.07 -6.82 18.73
CA PRO A 123 -16.80 -7.84 19.48
C PRO A 123 -18.33 -7.83 19.21
N SER A 124 -18.79 -7.08 18.22
CA SER A 124 -20.23 -6.84 17.98
C SER A 124 -21.03 -8.08 17.64
N GLU A 125 -20.39 -9.11 17.10
CA GLU A 125 -21.07 -10.33 16.65
C GLU A 125 -21.05 -11.45 17.72
N ILE A 126 -20.35 -11.25 18.85
CA ILE A 126 -20.28 -12.26 19.91
C ILE A 126 -21.66 -12.55 20.46
N GLY A 127 -22.05 -13.84 20.47
CA GLY A 127 -23.35 -14.32 20.92
C GLY A 127 -24.47 -14.22 19.88
N LEU A 128 -24.18 -13.74 18.65
CA LEU A 128 -25.20 -13.61 17.59
C LEU A 128 -25.32 -14.85 16.71
N ASN A 129 -24.43 -15.83 16.85
CA ASN A 129 -24.44 -17.09 16.10
C ASN A 129 -24.41 -16.93 14.57
N LYS A 130 -23.72 -15.92 14.07
CA LYS A 130 -23.65 -15.59 12.64
C LYS A 130 -22.57 -16.37 11.88
N GLY A 131 -21.81 -17.25 12.54
CA GLY A 131 -20.68 -17.94 11.93
C GLY A 131 -21.05 -18.68 10.65
N ASN A 132 -22.17 -19.41 10.65
CA ASN A 132 -22.64 -20.12 9.46
C ASN A 132 -23.07 -19.17 8.34
N GLU A 133 -23.69 -18.05 8.65
CA GLU A 133 -24.05 -17.03 7.67
C GLU A 133 -22.80 -16.48 7.00
N ILE A 134 -21.79 -16.12 7.78
CA ILE A 134 -20.51 -15.62 7.28
C ILE A 134 -19.84 -16.67 6.39
N ASP A 135 -19.76 -17.93 6.83
CA ASP A 135 -19.07 -19.00 6.11
C ASP A 135 -19.79 -19.41 4.80
N ASN A 136 -21.06 -19.09 4.64
CA ASN A 136 -21.82 -19.34 3.42
C ASN A 136 -21.54 -18.32 2.30
N HIS A 137 -20.88 -17.22 2.55
CA HIS A 137 -20.47 -16.30 1.49
C HIS A 137 -19.37 -16.90 0.60
N ASP A 138 -19.37 -16.54 -0.67
CA ASP A 138 -18.35 -17.01 -1.63
C ASP A 138 -16.96 -16.56 -1.20
N ILE A 139 -16.85 -15.31 -0.78
CA ILE A 139 -15.60 -14.73 -0.29
C ILE A 139 -15.82 -14.18 1.12
N VAL A 140 -14.89 -14.51 2.02
CA VAL A 140 -14.81 -13.92 3.36
C VAL A 140 -13.49 -13.18 3.49
N ILE A 141 -13.57 -11.87 3.77
CA ILE A 141 -12.43 -10.99 3.93
C ILE A 141 -12.24 -10.66 5.41
N ARG A 142 -11.04 -10.89 5.93
CA ARG A 142 -10.68 -10.57 7.33
C ARG A 142 -9.44 -9.70 7.38
N PHE A 143 -9.25 -9.01 8.51
CA PHE A 143 -8.23 -7.97 8.64
C PHE A 143 -7.26 -8.25 9.79
N ASN A 144 -6.01 -7.92 9.58
CA ASN A 144 -4.97 -7.89 10.61
C ASN A 144 -4.94 -9.16 11.47
N ASN A 145 -4.93 -9.02 12.78
CA ASN A 145 -4.88 -10.08 13.77
C ASN A 145 -6.28 -10.62 14.10
N PHE A 146 -7.11 -10.91 13.08
CA PHE A 146 -8.40 -11.55 13.30
C PHE A 146 -8.26 -12.86 14.07
N LYS A 147 -9.30 -13.25 14.76
CA LYS A 147 -9.33 -14.51 15.50
C LYS A 147 -10.67 -15.22 15.25
N THR A 148 -10.60 -16.43 14.70
CA THR A 148 -11.77 -17.31 14.50
C THR A 148 -11.77 -18.46 15.49
N TYR A 149 -10.61 -19.00 15.81
CA TYR A 149 -10.47 -20.12 16.73
C TYR A 149 -11.08 -19.81 18.12
N GLY A 150 -12.06 -20.61 18.51
CA GLY A 150 -12.86 -20.43 19.73
C GLY A 150 -14.02 -19.44 19.58
N PHE A 151 -14.27 -18.91 18.38
CA PHE A 151 -15.35 -17.98 18.07
C PHE A 151 -16.10 -18.35 16.78
N GLU A 152 -15.94 -19.59 16.34
CA GLU A 152 -16.46 -20.05 15.04
C GLU A 152 -17.99 -19.94 14.95
N GLN A 153 -18.68 -20.11 16.09
CA GLN A 153 -20.13 -19.98 16.14
C GLN A 153 -20.63 -18.60 15.78
N ASP A 154 -19.88 -17.57 16.17
CA ASP A 154 -20.25 -16.17 15.96
C ASP A 154 -19.63 -15.56 14.70
N TYR A 155 -18.38 -15.89 14.43
CA TYR A 155 -17.59 -15.28 13.35
C TYR A 155 -17.31 -16.21 12.16
N GLY A 156 -17.69 -17.50 12.23
CA GLY A 156 -17.29 -18.49 11.24
C GLY A 156 -15.78 -18.76 11.26
N LYS A 157 -15.35 -19.65 10.39
CA LYS A 157 -13.95 -20.05 10.26
C LYS A 157 -13.35 -19.76 8.88
N LYS A 158 -14.21 -19.60 7.85
CA LYS A 158 -13.77 -19.33 6.49
C LYS A 158 -13.04 -18.00 6.40
N THR A 159 -11.92 -18.02 5.68
CA THR A 159 -11.15 -16.83 5.31
C THR A 159 -10.64 -17.01 3.90
N SER A 160 -11.19 -16.30 2.94
CA SER A 160 -10.71 -16.33 1.56
C SER A 160 -9.59 -15.32 1.35
N VAL A 161 -9.73 -14.14 1.95
CA VAL A 161 -8.77 -13.04 1.81
C VAL A 161 -8.38 -12.51 3.18
N TRP A 162 -7.10 -12.54 3.47
CA TRP A 162 -6.52 -11.89 4.63
C TRP A 162 -5.88 -10.56 4.24
N VAL A 163 -6.46 -9.46 4.69
CA VAL A 163 -5.92 -8.11 4.50
C VAL A 163 -5.14 -7.73 5.75
N LYS A 164 -3.85 -7.53 5.63
CA LYS A 164 -3.01 -7.14 6.76
C LYS A 164 -2.30 -5.81 6.49
N CYS A 165 -2.15 -5.00 7.54
CA CYS A 165 -1.21 -3.89 7.49
C CYS A 165 0.23 -4.43 7.57
N SER A 166 1.18 -3.59 7.19
CA SER A 166 2.59 -3.92 7.12
C SER A 166 3.30 -3.99 8.49
N ASN A 167 2.57 -4.31 9.55
CA ASN A 167 3.15 -4.53 10.87
C ASN A 167 3.61 -5.99 10.98
N ASP A 168 4.89 -6.21 11.23
CA ASP A 168 5.52 -7.53 11.36
C ASP A 168 5.01 -8.36 12.55
N ASP A 169 4.40 -7.69 13.54
CA ASP A 169 3.79 -8.37 14.68
C ASP A 169 2.48 -9.07 14.32
N ILE A 170 1.90 -8.75 13.14
CA ILE A 170 0.67 -9.36 12.67
C ILE A 170 1.01 -10.63 11.89
N LYS A 171 0.96 -11.75 12.55
CA LYS A 171 1.20 -13.08 12.00
C LYS A 171 0.07 -14.02 12.33
N HIS A 172 -0.25 -14.89 11.38
CA HIS A 172 -1.16 -15.99 11.59
C HIS A 172 -0.47 -17.31 11.23
N ASP A 173 -0.75 -18.32 12.03
CA ASP A 173 -0.33 -19.68 11.74
C ASP A 173 -1.27 -20.29 10.71
N LYS A 174 -0.72 -20.75 9.58
CA LYS A 174 -1.47 -21.42 8.51
C LYS A 174 -2.08 -22.75 8.95
N GLU A 175 -1.56 -23.39 9.97
CA GLU A 175 -2.15 -24.61 10.51
C GLU A 175 -3.49 -24.36 11.20
N ILE A 176 -3.68 -23.11 11.72
CA ILE A 176 -4.90 -22.70 12.40
C ILE A 176 -5.82 -21.91 11.46
N TYR A 177 -5.22 -21.08 10.58
CA TYR A 177 -5.96 -20.18 9.69
C TYR A 177 -5.65 -20.55 8.23
N ASP A 178 -6.70 -20.92 7.51
CA ASP A 178 -6.62 -21.15 6.07
C ASP A 178 -7.12 -19.90 5.30
N TYR A 179 -6.37 -19.50 4.28
CA TYR A 179 -6.71 -18.37 3.42
C TYR A 179 -6.12 -18.53 2.01
N ASP A 180 -6.89 -18.11 1.02
CA ASP A 180 -6.52 -18.21 -0.39
C ASP A 180 -5.57 -17.09 -0.82
N LEU A 181 -5.72 -15.92 -0.26
CA LEU A 181 -5.01 -14.72 -0.66
C LEU A 181 -4.64 -13.85 0.54
N ILE A 182 -3.39 -13.38 0.56
CA ILE A 182 -2.94 -12.33 1.47
C ILE A 182 -2.85 -11.04 0.69
N VAL A 183 -3.56 -10.01 1.18
CA VAL A 183 -3.45 -8.65 0.68
C VAL A 183 -2.76 -7.81 1.73
N TYR A 184 -1.58 -7.30 1.39
CA TYR A 184 -0.90 -6.33 2.22
C TYR A 184 -1.47 -4.93 1.96
N GLU A 185 -1.62 -4.14 3.01
CA GLU A 185 -1.77 -2.72 2.86
C GLU A 185 -0.57 -2.21 2.07
N ALA A 186 -0.83 -1.78 0.84
CA ALA A 186 0.20 -1.24 -0.04
C ALA A 186 0.60 0.16 0.42
N ASP A 187 1.21 0.25 1.58
CA ASP A 187 1.87 1.46 2.03
C ASP A 187 3.30 1.55 1.51
N TYR A 188 3.42 1.31 0.21
CA TYR A 188 4.68 1.37 -0.52
C TYR A 188 5.35 2.75 -0.48
N MET A 189 4.75 3.71 0.23
CA MET A 189 5.30 5.05 0.36
C MET A 189 5.97 5.32 1.69
N HIS A 190 5.73 4.48 2.68
CA HIS A 190 6.21 4.71 4.04
C HIS A 190 6.97 3.52 4.63
N HIS A 191 7.03 2.37 3.94
CA HIS A 191 7.69 1.20 4.48
C HIS A 191 9.07 1.00 3.87
N PRO A 192 10.05 0.60 4.70
CA PRO A 192 11.30 0.07 4.20
C PRO A 192 10.97 -1.14 3.33
N MET A 193 11.66 -1.23 2.20
CA MET A 193 11.46 -2.23 1.15
C MET A 193 12.04 -3.59 1.55
N GLU A 194 11.73 -4.07 2.74
CA GLU A 194 12.21 -5.35 3.27
C GLU A 194 11.17 -6.48 3.14
N TYR A 195 10.15 -6.26 2.32
CA TYR A 195 9.07 -7.22 2.06
C TYR A 195 9.24 -7.92 0.73
#